data_0c2124c93f6756eaa2c6955281c05101
#
_entry.id   0c2124c93f6756eaa2c6955281c05101
#
_cell.length_a   1.000
_cell.length_b   1.000
_cell.length_c   1.000
_cell.angle_alpha   90.00
_cell.angle_beta   90.00
_cell.angle_gamma   90.00
#
_symmetry.space_group_name_H-M   'P 1'
#
loop_
_entity.id
_entity.type
_entity.pdbx_description
1 polymer ?
#
loop_
_entity_poly.entity_id
_entity_poly.type
_entity_poly.pdbx_seq_one_letter_code
_entity_poly.pdbx_strand_id
1 'polypeptide(L)'
;MGRWWVFYADWQMECCGTPFSVGDEVSWPLLLMDSDDVLGGGRHDELSRLSGPVASVRDENGGAVRTLRAEDGLTAALGGAPADRSGVEDGRGIRMVGVLAVERHSGGWPETTGRVRAIRLVRQEFAETAPGSRSLLPVPAARSLEPVESSPKWFDRGRSGVLAELDVPDPRP
;
A
#
# COMPACT_ATOMS: atom_id res chain seq x y z
N MET A 1 18.72 -3.23 -3.77
CA MET A 1 17.54 -2.92 -4.62
C MET A 1 16.42 -3.89 -4.27
N GLY A 2 15.31 -3.38 -3.76
CA GLY A 2 14.13 -4.15 -3.40
C GLY A 2 13.05 -4.09 -4.47
N ARG A 3 12.30 -5.19 -4.61
CA ARG A 3 11.09 -5.24 -5.45
C ARG A 3 9.87 -5.39 -4.59
N TRP A 4 8.89 -4.52 -4.80
CA TRP A 4 7.72 -4.41 -3.96
C TRP A 4 6.45 -4.26 -4.77
N TRP A 5 5.41 -5.03 -4.45
CA TRP A 5 4.07 -4.80 -4.96
C TRP A 5 3.37 -3.77 -4.09
N VAL A 6 2.84 -2.73 -4.73
CA VAL A 6 2.15 -1.62 -4.06
C VAL A 6 0.76 -1.47 -4.66
N PHE A 7 -0.26 -1.47 -3.81
CA PHE A 7 -1.63 -1.23 -4.20
C PHE A 7 -1.94 0.27 -4.22
N TYR A 8 -2.50 0.74 -5.33
CA TYR A 8 -3.01 2.09 -5.47
C TYR A 8 -4.51 2.01 -5.65
N ALA A 9 -5.28 2.38 -4.61
CA ALA A 9 -6.74 2.31 -4.63
C ALA A 9 -7.33 3.28 -5.66
N ASP A 10 -8.44 2.88 -6.27
CA ASP A 10 -9.19 3.66 -7.26
C ASP A 10 -9.55 5.05 -6.74
N TRP A 11 -10.14 5.12 -5.55
CA TRP A 11 -10.58 6.39 -4.97
C TRP A 11 -9.42 7.36 -4.69
N GLN A 12 -8.25 6.86 -4.33
CA GLN A 12 -7.06 7.69 -4.14
C GLN A 12 -6.51 8.22 -5.46
N MET A 13 -6.51 7.39 -6.50
CA MET A 13 -6.12 7.82 -7.83
C MET A 13 -7.08 8.87 -8.37
N GLU A 14 -8.37 8.65 -8.27
CA GLU A 14 -9.41 9.55 -8.78
C GLU A 14 -9.40 10.89 -8.06
N CYS A 15 -9.24 10.89 -6.73
CA CYS A 15 -9.24 12.13 -5.95
C CYS A 15 -7.93 12.92 -6.14
N CYS A 16 -6.79 12.28 -5.97
CA CYS A 16 -5.54 13.00 -5.71
C CYS A 16 -4.34 12.43 -6.47
N GLY A 17 -4.50 11.30 -7.15
CA GLY A 17 -3.42 10.60 -7.84
C GLY A 17 -3.13 11.16 -9.24
N THR A 18 -1.92 10.95 -9.68
CA THR A 18 -1.49 11.17 -11.06
C THR A 18 -1.26 9.82 -11.73
N PRO A 19 -1.87 9.56 -12.90
CA PRO A 19 -1.59 8.35 -13.66
C PRO A 19 -0.10 8.19 -13.96
N PHE A 20 0.33 6.95 -14.00
CA PHE A 20 1.72 6.59 -14.25
C PHE A 20 1.79 5.39 -15.21
N SER A 21 2.96 5.16 -15.77
CA SER A 21 3.24 4.11 -16.75
C SER A 21 4.41 3.25 -16.32
N VAL A 22 4.51 2.07 -16.91
CA VAL A 22 5.72 1.23 -16.78
C VAL A 22 6.94 2.02 -17.24
N GLY A 23 7.99 2.02 -16.43
CA GLY A 23 9.23 2.77 -16.65
C GLY A 23 9.30 4.11 -15.93
N ASP A 24 8.17 4.65 -15.46
CA ASP A 24 8.15 5.91 -14.73
C ASP A 24 8.82 5.78 -13.36
N GLU A 25 9.46 6.86 -12.93
CA GLU A 25 9.87 7.02 -11.55
C GLU A 25 8.73 7.69 -10.77
N VAL A 26 8.37 7.09 -9.65
CA VAL A 26 7.29 7.55 -8.78
C VAL A 26 7.78 7.71 -7.35
N SER A 27 7.15 8.61 -6.61
CA SER A 27 7.42 8.82 -5.19
C SER A 27 6.09 8.84 -4.45
N TRP A 28 5.92 7.92 -3.53
CA TRP A 28 4.64 7.74 -2.84
C TRP A 28 4.81 7.55 -1.33
N PRO A 29 3.95 8.18 -0.52
CA PRO A 29 3.80 7.78 0.87
C PRO A 29 3.11 6.42 0.92
N LEU A 30 3.75 5.44 1.53
CA LEU A 30 3.25 4.07 1.62
C LEU A 30 2.73 3.75 3.01
N LEU A 31 1.65 2.98 3.05
CA LEU A 31 1.03 2.45 4.26
C LEU A 31 1.03 0.92 4.19
N LEU A 32 1.50 0.25 5.24
CA LEU A 32 1.38 -1.19 5.37
C LEU A 32 0.04 -1.53 6.03
N MET A 33 -0.83 -2.21 5.29
CA MET A 33 -2.19 -2.56 5.68
C MET A 33 -2.35 -4.07 5.83
N ASP A 34 -3.37 -4.48 6.58
CA ASP A 34 -3.79 -5.88 6.60
C ASP A 34 -4.33 -6.29 5.21
N SER A 35 -3.94 -7.48 4.76
CA SER A 35 -4.37 -7.99 3.46
C SER A 35 -5.86 -8.26 3.38
N ASP A 36 -6.48 -8.65 4.47
CA ASP A 36 -7.92 -8.95 4.53
C ASP A 36 -8.75 -7.69 4.34
N ASP A 37 -8.26 -6.56 4.84
CA ASP A 37 -8.93 -5.27 4.71
C ASP A 37 -8.85 -4.67 3.30
N VAL A 38 -7.81 -5.01 2.54
CA VAL A 38 -7.54 -4.37 1.25
C VAL A 38 -7.92 -5.26 0.08
N LEU A 39 -7.51 -6.51 0.09
CA LEU A 39 -7.61 -7.41 -1.07
C LEU A 39 -8.31 -8.74 -0.76
N GLY A 40 -9.02 -8.86 0.35
CA GLY A 40 -9.76 -10.07 0.71
C GLY A 40 -8.90 -11.26 1.09
N GLY A 41 -7.65 -11.05 1.44
CA GLY A 41 -6.72 -12.09 1.88
C GLY A 41 -6.31 -13.09 0.78
N GLY A 42 -5.62 -14.13 1.17
CA GLY A 42 -5.47 -15.37 0.43
C GLY A 42 -4.47 -15.41 -0.73
N ARG A 43 -3.82 -14.33 -1.10
CA ARG A 43 -2.75 -14.35 -2.10
C ARG A 43 -1.42 -13.90 -1.51
N HIS A 44 -0.46 -14.80 -1.53
CA HIS A 44 0.85 -14.58 -0.93
C HIS A 44 1.79 -13.73 -1.78
N ASP A 45 1.56 -13.65 -3.10
CA ASP A 45 2.45 -12.97 -4.04
C ASP A 45 2.43 -11.44 -3.91
N GLU A 46 1.31 -10.88 -3.45
CA GLU A 46 1.15 -9.44 -3.25
C GLU A 46 1.43 -8.98 -1.82
N LEU A 47 1.72 -9.93 -0.92
CA LEU A 47 2.10 -9.62 0.46
C LEU A 47 3.56 -9.19 0.53
N SER A 48 3.79 -8.07 1.18
CA SER A 48 5.13 -7.58 1.48
C SER A 48 5.55 -7.99 2.89
N ARG A 49 6.78 -8.46 2.99
CA ARG A 49 7.43 -8.77 4.27
C ARG A 49 8.47 -7.70 4.53
N LEU A 50 8.20 -6.84 5.48
CA LEU A 50 9.09 -5.77 5.86
C LEU A 50 9.81 -6.10 7.16
N SER A 51 11.10 -5.79 7.21
CA SER A 51 11.87 -5.82 8.45
C SER A 51 12.77 -4.59 8.51
N GLY A 52 12.86 -4.00 9.67
CA GLY A 52 13.69 -2.82 9.88
C GLY A 52 13.33 -2.06 11.15
N PRO A 53 14.07 -0.98 11.42
CA PRO A 53 13.80 -0.13 12.56
C PRO A 53 12.50 0.65 12.39
N VAL A 54 11.83 0.89 13.51
CA VAL A 54 10.63 1.72 13.60
C VAL A 54 11.02 3.11 14.11
N ALA A 55 10.39 4.12 13.53
CA ALA A 55 10.51 5.50 13.98
C ALA A 55 9.13 6.14 14.12
N SER A 56 9.00 7.09 15.03
CA SER A 56 7.80 7.93 15.14
C SER A 56 8.03 9.23 14.36
N VAL A 57 7.10 9.54 13.48
CA VAL A 57 7.07 10.80 12.73
C VAL A 57 5.73 11.50 12.98
N ARG A 58 5.66 12.81 12.73
CA ARG A 58 4.39 13.54 12.78
C ARG A 58 3.81 13.62 11.37
N ASP A 59 2.53 13.34 11.27
CA ASP A 59 1.77 13.57 10.03
C ASP A 59 1.49 15.07 9.81
N GLU A 60 0.85 15.40 8.71
CA GLU A 60 0.50 16.79 8.36
C GLU A 60 -0.44 17.47 9.39
N ASN A 61 -1.20 16.66 10.13
CA ASN A 61 -2.12 17.14 11.17
C ASN A 61 -1.49 17.16 12.57
N GLY A 62 -0.18 16.84 12.68
CA GLY A 62 0.56 16.77 13.93
C GLY A 62 0.34 15.49 14.73
N GLY A 63 -0.38 14.53 14.19
CA GLY A 63 -0.56 13.20 14.76
C GLY A 63 0.75 12.38 14.71
N ALA A 64 0.94 11.47 15.67
CA ALA A 64 2.07 10.57 15.66
C ALA A 64 1.81 9.38 14.74
N VAL A 65 2.70 9.14 13.79
CA VAL A 65 2.67 8.00 12.87
C VAL A 65 3.91 7.16 13.06
N ARG A 66 3.75 5.86 13.18
CA ARG A 66 4.86 4.91 13.22
C ARG A 66 5.23 4.51 11.81
N THR A 67 6.50 4.62 11.47
CA THR A 67 7.05 4.19 10.19
C THR A 67 8.08 3.10 10.38
N LEU A 68 8.14 2.18 9.44
CA LEU A 68 9.17 1.16 9.33
C LEU A 68 10.03 1.48 8.10
N ARG A 69 11.34 1.46 8.28
CA ARG A 69 12.30 1.60 7.18
C ARG A 69 12.99 0.27 6.91
N ALA A 70 12.74 -0.31 5.74
CA ALA A 70 13.43 -1.53 5.31
C ALA A 70 14.86 -1.24 4.85
N GLU A 71 15.73 -2.25 4.91
CA GLU A 71 17.15 -2.12 4.55
C GLU A 71 17.38 -1.68 3.10
N ASP A 72 16.46 -2.00 2.20
CA ASP A 72 16.50 -1.63 0.78
C ASP A 72 15.88 -0.27 0.46
N GLY A 73 15.71 0.58 1.48
CA GLY A 73 15.30 1.98 1.30
C GLY A 73 13.80 2.24 1.29
N LEU A 74 12.97 1.19 1.31
CA LEU A 74 11.52 1.36 1.41
C LEU A 74 11.14 1.89 2.79
N THR A 75 10.28 2.89 2.82
CA THR A 75 9.66 3.41 4.06
C THR A 75 8.15 3.27 3.96
N ALA A 76 7.52 2.74 4.98
CA ALA A 76 6.08 2.63 5.06
C ALA A 76 5.56 2.98 6.45
N ALA A 77 4.44 3.70 6.53
CA ALA A 77 3.70 3.85 7.76
C ALA A 77 3.04 2.52 8.14
N LEU A 78 2.88 2.30 9.44
CA LEU A 78 2.23 1.10 9.97
C LEU A 78 0.75 1.40 10.21
N GLY A 79 -0.12 0.87 9.37
CA GLY A 79 -1.57 0.92 9.54
C GLY A 79 -2.07 -0.11 10.58
N GLY A 80 -3.26 0.06 11.10
CA GLY A 80 -3.90 -0.82 12.08
C GLY A 80 -4.16 -0.16 13.42
N ALA A 81 -4.86 -0.87 14.32
CA ALA A 81 -5.26 -0.33 15.61
C ALA A 81 -4.04 0.10 16.44
N PRO A 82 -4.07 1.30 17.03
CA PRO A 82 -2.95 1.81 17.84
C PRO A 82 -2.54 0.88 18.99
N ALA A 83 -3.48 0.06 19.49
CA ALA A 83 -3.27 -0.80 20.65
C ALA A 83 -2.23 -1.90 20.43
N ASP A 84 -2.14 -2.46 19.23
CA ASP A 84 -1.22 -3.57 18.95
C ASP A 84 0.22 -3.14 18.66
N ARG A 85 0.45 -1.85 18.47
CA ARG A 85 1.74 -1.29 18.01
C ARG A 85 2.31 -0.21 18.93
N SER A 86 1.58 0.17 19.97
CA SER A 86 1.98 1.23 20.91
C SER A 86 3.15 0.85 21.81
N GLY A 87 3.52 -0.42 21.88
CA GLY A 87 4.64 -0.91 22.70
C GLY A 87 5.98 -1.06 21.98
N VAL A 88 6.06 -0.70 20.68
CA VAL A 88 7.32 -0.80 19.94
C VAL A 88 8.11 0.51 20.13
N GLU A 89 9.26 0.40 20.75
CA GLU A 89 10.19 1.53 20.95
C GLU A 89 10.84 1.95 19.63
N ASP A 90 11.09 3.24 19.48
CA ASP A 90 11.81 3.79 18.33
C ASP A 90 13.22 3.19 18.25
N GLY A 91 13.65 2.88 17.04
CA GLY A 91 14.93 2.23 16.76
C GLY A 91 14.92 0.71 16.88
N ARG A 92 13.84 0.12 17.43
CA ARG A 92 13.71 -1.33 17.51
C ARG A 92 13.38 -1.93 16.13
N GLY A 93 14.10 -2.97 15.74
CA GLY A 93 13.79 -3.75 14.55
C GLY A 93 12.57 -4.63 14.76
N ILE A 94 11.62 -4.56 13.84
CA ILE A 94 10.44 -5.42 13.82
C ILE A 94 10.28 -6.09 12.45
N ARG A 95 9.46 -7.13 12.40
CA ARG A 95 9.05 -7.79 11.16
C ARG A 95 7.54 -7.68 11.02
N MET A 96 7.10 -7.27 9.85
CA MET A 96 5.68 -7.10 9.53
C MET A 96 5.37 -7.71 8.17
N VAL A 97 4.14 -8.21 8.04
CA VAL A 97 3.60 -8.72 6.78
C VAL A 97 2.29 -8.01 6.50
N GLY A 98 2.07 -7.61 5.26
CA GLY A 98 0.85 -6.95 4.84
C GLY A 98 0.90 -6.51 3.39
N VAL A 99 -0.09 -5.73 2.97
CA VAL A 99 -0.15 -5.10 1.66
C VAL A 99 0.35 -3.67 1.78
N LEU A 100 1.33 -3.32 0.96
CA LEU A 100 1.73 -1.93 0.80
C LEU A 100 0.69 -1.20 -0.04
N ALA A 101 0.18 -0.08 0.45
CA ALA A 101 -0.77 0.77 -0.26
C ALA A 101 -0.27 2.21 -0.32
N VAL A 102 -0.60 2.90 -1.40
CA VAL A 102 -0.35 4.34 -1.52
C VAL A 102 -1.34 5.10 -0.65
N GLU A 103 -0.86 6.04 0.16
CA GLU A 103 -1.68 6.89 1.01
C GLU A 103 -1.43 8.38 0.72
N ARG A 104 -2.16 8.90 -0.25
CA ARG A 104 -2.06 10.29 -0.68
C ARG A 104 -2.96 11.24 0.09
N HIS A 105 -4.03 10.71 0.66
CA HIS A 105 -5.06 11.52 1.31
C HIS A 105 -4.62 12.05 2.68
N SER A 106 -3.88 11.25 3.42
CA SER A 106 -3.41 11.60 4.77
C SER A 106 -1.90 11.33 4.96
N GLY A 107 -1.14 11.38 3.88
CA GLY A 107 0.32 11.27 3.92
C GLY A 107 0.97 12.37 4.77
N GLY A 108 2.27 12.34 4.91
CA GLY A 108 3.02 13.30 5.73
C GLY A 108 4.24 12.65 6.36
N TRP A 109 4.48 11.40 6.02
CA TRP A 109 5.71 10.68 6.29
C TRP A 109 6.59 10.57 5.04
N PRO A 110 7.88 10.19 5.20
CA PRO A 110 8.80 10.10 4.08
C PRO A 110 8.28 9.18 2.97
N GLU A 111 8.32 9.67 1.74
CA GLU A 111 7.90 8.93 0.56
C GLU A 111 8.95 7.90 0.16
N THR A 112 8.49 6.79 -0.40
CA THR A 112 9.35 5.82 -1.08
C THR A 112 9.40 6.14 -2.56
N THR A 113 10.58 6.32 -3.09
CA THR A 113 10.83 6.54 -4.53
C THR A 113 11.25 5.23 -5.18
N GLY A 114 10.65 4.92 -6.32
CA GLY A 114 10.97 3.71 -7.08
C GLY A 114 10.59 3.83 -8.55
N ARG A 115 11.08 2.89 -9.35
CA ARG A 115 10.73 2.78 -10.76
C ARG A 115 9.67 1.72 -10.96
N VAL A 116 8.61 2.07 -11.67
CA VAL A 116 7.52 1.15 -12.02
C VAL A 116 8.00 0.11 -13.04
N ARG A 117 7.87 -1.16 -12.71
CA ARG A 117 8.29 -2.29 -13.56
C ARG A 117 7.12 -3.01 -14.20
N ALA A 118 6.01 -3.10 -13.50
CA ALA A 118 4.79 -3.70 -13.99
C ALA A 118 3.57 -3.05 -13.32
N ILE A 119 2.46 -3.06 -14.02
CA ILE A 119 1.18 -2.58 -13.51
C ILE A 119 0.12 -3.64 -13.81
N ARG A 120 -0.68 -3.96 -12.81
CA ARG A 120 -1.84 -4.85 -12.95
C ARG A 120 -3.10 -4.14 -12.46
N LEU A 121 -4.11 -4.11 -13.30
CA LEU A 121 -5.42 -3.61 -12.95
C LEU A 121 -6.12 -4.63 -12.05
N VAL A 122 -6.62 -4.18 -10.91
CA VAL A 122 -7.27 -5.05 -9.92
C VAL A 122 -8.78 -4.96 -10.07
N ARG A 123 -9.42 -6.11 -10.28
CA ARG A 123 -10.86 -6.29 -10.12
C ARG A 123 -11.10 -7.07 -8.84
N GLN A 124 -11.88 -6.51 -7.93
CA GLN A 124 -12.21 -7.13 -6.66
C GLN A 124 -13.71 -7.04 -6.44
N GLU A 125 -14.34 -8.18 -6.14
CA GLU A 125 -15.74 -8.20 -5.69
C GLU A 125 -15.84 -7.93 -4.20
N PHE A 126 -16.89 -7.22 -3.82
CA PHE A 126 -17.22 -6.91 -2.44
C PHE A 126 -18.63 -7.41 -2.14
N ALA A 127 -18.83 -7.89 -0.92
CA ALA A 127 -20.14 -8.33 -0.44
C ALA A 127 -20.48 -7.66 0.87
N GLU A 128 -21.77 -7.52 1.14
CA GLU A 128 -22.28 -7.03 2.42
C GLU A 128 -21.89 -7.99 3.55
N THR A 129 -21.49 -7.44 4.68
CA THR A 129 -21.14 -8.22 5.89
C THR A 129 -22.35 -8.94 6.50
N ALA A 130 -23.54 -8.37 6.28
CA ALA A 130 -24.84 -8.93 6.66
C ALA A 130 -25.93 -8.37 5.74
N PRO A 131 -27.07 -9.04 5.53
CA PRO A 131 -28.18 -8.52 4.73
C PRO A 131 -28.59 -7.10 5.17
N GLY A 132 -28.60 -6.15 4.23
CA GLY A 132 -28.91 -4.74 4.48
C GLY A 132 -27.81 -3.93 5.15
N SER A 133 -26.63 -4.50 5.39
CA SER A 133 -25.46 -3.78 5.91
C SER A 133 -24.92 -2.80 4.87
N ARG A 134 -24.45 -1.63 5.33
CA ARG A 134 -23.70 -0.69 4.49
C ARG A 134 -22.20 -1.00 4.43
N SER A 135 -21.74 -1.94 5.26
CA SER A 135 -20.36 -2.36 5.29
C SER A 135 -20.13 -3.43 4.24
N LEU A 136 -19.13 -3.21 3.38
CA LEU A 136 -18.71 -4.14 2.34
C LEU A 136 -17.31 -4.67 2.69
N LEU A 137 -17.14 -5.98 2.53
CA LEU A 137 -15.84 -6.63 2.63
C LEU A 137 -15.46 -7.28 1.32
N PRO A 138 -14.15 -7.31 0.98
CA PRO A 138 -13.68 -8.03 -0.18
C PRO A 138 -14.06 -9.51 -0.12
N VAL A 139 -14.59 -10.05 -1.22
CA VAL A 139 -14.89 -11.48 -1.32
C VAL A 139 -13.59 -12.25 -1.54
N PRO A 140 -13.23 -13.19 -0.66
CA PRO A 140 -12.04 -14.02 -0.85
C PRO A 140 -12.05 -14.73 -2.20
N ALA A 141 -10.91 -14.77 -2.89
CA ALA A 141 -10.70 -15.38 -4.20
C ALA A 141 -11.50 -14.78 -5.37
N ALA A 142 -12.35 -13.79 -5.15
CA ALA A 142 -13.07 -13.07 -6.21
C ALA A 142 -12.29 -11.85 -6.70
N ARG A 143 -11.03 -12.07 -7.06
CA ARG A 143 -10.12 -11.05 -7.57
C ARG A 143 -9.47 -11.52 -8.86
N SER A 144 -9.37 -10.62 -9.83
CA SER A 144 -8.59 -10.81 -11.04
C SER A 144 -7.61 -9.67 -11.27
N LEU A 145 -6.50 -10.00 -11.90
CA LEU A 145 -5.39 -9.08 -12.21
C LEU A 145 -5.19 -9.06 -13.73
N GLU A 146 -5.20 -7.87 -14.31
CA GLU A 146 -4.99 -7.67 -15.75
C GLU A 146 -3.74 -6.80 -15.96
N PRO A 147 -2.70 -7.30 -16.65
CA PRO A 147 -1.52 -6.49 -16.97
C PRO A 147 -1.89 -5.31 -17.87
N VAL A 148 -1.39 -4.13 -17.52
CA VAL A 148 -1.55 -2.90 -18.31
C VAL A 148 -0.24 -2.12 -18.34
N GLU A 149 -0.07 -1.27 -19.36
CA GLU A 149 1.13 -0.43 -19.50
C GLU A 149 1.03 0.89 -18.73
N SER A 150 -0.19 1.34 -18.45
CA SER A 150 -0.44 2.61 -17.75
C SER A 150 -1.61 2.45 -16.79
N SER A 151 -1.54 3.14 -15.67
CA SER A 151 -2.67 3.23 -14.74
C SER A 151 -3.73 4.18 -15.31
N PRO A 152 -5.03 3.84 -15.20
CA PRO A 152 -6.08 4.79 -15.52
C PRO A 152 -6.18 5.88 -14.44
N LYS A 153 -6.74 7.04 -14.79
CA LYS A 153 -7.17 8.06 -13.80
C LYS A 153 -8.54 7.70 -13.21
N TRP A 154 -9.43 7.17 -14.05
CA TRP A 154 -10.81 6.83 -13.70
C TRP A 154 -11.03 5.33 -13.87
N PHE A 155 -11.74 4.74 -12.93
CA PHE A 155 -11.97 3.30 -12.88
C PHE A 155 -13.43 2.98 -13.18
N ASP A 156 -13.66 1.95 -14.00
CA ASP A 156 -15.00 1.40 -14.22
C ASP A 156 -15.48 0.61 -13.00
N ARG A 157 -16.77 0.32 -12.96
CA ARG A 157 -17.36 -0.53 -11.91
C ARG A 157 -16.64 -1.88 -11.82
N GLY A 158 -16.40 -2.32 -10.59
CA GLY A 158 -15.71 -3.59 -10.28
C GLY A 158 -14.19 -3.52 -10.35
N ARG A 159 -13.61 -2.38 -10.69
CA ARG A 159 -12.17 -2.13 -10.59
C ARG A 159 -11.87 -1.42 -9.28
N SER A 160 -10.93 -1.95 -8.53
CA SER A 160 -10.61 -1.45 -7.18
C SER A 160 -9.34 -0.60 -7.14
N GLY A 161 -8.55 -0.63 -8.20
CA GLY A 161 -7.28 0.06 -8.29
C GLY A 161 -6.27 -0.68 -9.14
N VAL A 162 -5.01 -0.40 -8.91
CA VAL A 162 -3.88 -1.08 -9.58
C VAL A 162 -2.89 -1.61 -8.56
N LEU A 163 -2.21 -2.70 -8.91
CA LEU A 163 -0.98 -3.16 -8.27
C LEU A 163 0.20 -2.75 -9.14
N ALA A 164 1.13 -1.99 -8.57
CA ALA A 164 2.37 -1.60 -9.23
C ALA A 164 3.55 -2.34 -8.61
N GLU A 165 4.38 -2.96 -9.43
CA GLU A 165 5.67 -3.49 -9.01
C GLU A 165 6.70 -2.38 -9.08
N LEU A 166 7.33 -2.07 -7.94
CA LEU A 166 8.37 -1.04 -7.84
C LEU A 166 9.74 -1.67 -7.63
N ASP A 167 10.72 -1.21 -8.40
CA ASP A 167 12.14 -1.32 -8.05
C ASP A 167 12.51 -0.12 -7.18
N VAL A 168 12.80 -0.38 -5.92
CA VAL A 168 13.26 0.64 -4.96
C VAL A 168 14.78 0.56 -4.87
N PRO A 169 15.52 1.65 -5.17
CA PRO A 169 16.97 1.63 -5.07
C PRO A 169 17.42 1.55 -3.62
N ASP A 170 18.58 0.93 -3.40
CA ASP A 170 19.19 0.92 -2.08
C ASP A 170 19.42 2.36 -1.60
N PRO A 171 19.26 2.61 -0.30
CA PRO A 171 19.54 3.94 0.23
C PRO A 171 20.99 4.31 -0.09
N ARG A 172 21.17 5.50 -0.65
CA ARG A 172 22.52 6.03 -0.86
C ARG A 172 23.18 6.20 0.51
N PRO A 173 24.44 5.78 0.64
CA PRO A 173 25.20 5.94 1.87
C PRO A 173 25.36 7.41 2.28
#